data_b86e39526b3e45d9f53701c107cc609a
#
_entry.id   b86e39526b3e45d9f53701c107cc609a
#
_cell.length_a   1.000
_cell.length_b   1.000
_cell.length_c   1.000
_cell.angle_alpha   90.00
_cell.angle_beta   90.00
_cell.angle_gamma   90.00
#
_symmetry.space_group_name_H-M   'P 1'
#
loop_
_entity.id
_entity.type
_entity.pdbx_description
1 polymer ?
#
loop_
_entity_poly.entity_id
_entity_poly.type
_entity_poly.pdbx_seq_one_letter_code
_entity_poly.pdbx_strand_id
1 'polypeptide(L)'
;MLYDVVFPWLALSSFLVIGILIGKSLCGWFCPFGFIQDLVSLIKRKKMEFSTRTHGNMIYLKYVILGITLFVSLTFSATKLTRAHGSYESALGIFAKAPFTTLSPAETLFATLPGMVQDFANAVSERPVLDVFSGISNLPLLFWVQLFVMIGVIVFVAYVPRGWCKYFCPHGAIMAILNWFSFLGLRRDLVKCAKGECRLCVEACPMRVPILDLPWEKFSDSECIYCLKCVDACPNKAIKLKYP
;
A
#
# COMPACT_ATOMS: atom_id res chain seq x y z
N MET A 1 27.49 17.17 -2.03
CA MET A 1 27.65 16.53 -0.70
C MET A 1 26.60 16.99 0.33
N LEU A 2 26.30 18.26 0.50
CA LEU A 2 25.22 18.73 1.39
C LEU A 2 23.80 18.35 0.88
N TYR A 3 23.61 18.24 -0.41
CA TYR A 3 22.34 17.89 -1.04
C TYR A 3 21.89 16.46 -0.75
N ASP A 4 22.83 15.52 -0.69
CA ASP A 4 22.54 14.10 -0.45
C ASP A 4 22.14 13.79 1.01
N VAL A 5 22.46 14.69 1.95
CA VAL A 5 22.14 14.51 3.37
C VAL A 5 20.83 15.21 3.76
N VAL A 6 20.52 16.36 3.15
CA VAL A 6 19.35 17.19 3.53
C VAL A 6 18.09 16.74 2.83
N PHE A 7 18.17 16.30 1.58
CA PHE A 7 17.00 15.94 0.78
C PHE A 7 16.18 14.77 1.35
N PRO A 8 16.76 13.62 1.75
CA PRO A 8 15.99 12.53 2.32
C PRO A 8 15.35 12.88 3.67
N TRP A 9 15.96 13.74 4.46
CA TRP A 9 15.39 14.18 5.75
C TRP A 9 14.18 15.08 5.57
N LEU A 10 14.18 15.98 4.61
CA LEU A 10 13.05 16.82 4.28
C LEU A 10 11.87 16.01 3.74
N ALA A 11 12.14 15.04 2.86
CA ALA A 11 11.11 14.15 2.34
C ALA A 11 10.49 13.29 3.46
N LEU A 12 11.32 12.74 4.35
CA LEU A 12 10.86 11.94 5.49
C LEU A 12 10.04 12.79 6.46
N SER A 13 10.51 13.98 6.83
CA SER A 13 9.81 14.86 7.76
C SER A 13 8.48 15.35 7.20
N SER A 14 8.43 15.76 5.93
CA SER A 14 7.18 16.16 5.26
C SER A 14 6.18 15.00 5.20
N PHE A 15 6.66 13.79 4.88
CA PHE A 15 5.83 12.59 4.86
C PHE A 15 5.24 12.27 6.24
N LEU A 16 6.04 12.37 7.31
CA LEU A 16 5.57 12.15 8.69
C LEU A 16 4.56 13.22 9.12
N VAL A 17 4.84 14.50 8.83
CA VAL A 17 3.91 15.59 9.16
C VAL A 17 2.57 15.42 8.45
N ILE A 18 2.60 15.16 7.14
CA ILE A 18 1.38 14.91 6.37
C ILE A 18 0.66 13.65 6.89
N GLY A 19 1.38 12.59 7.22
CA GLY A 19 0.83 11.37 7.79
C GLY A 19 0.12 11.58 9.13
N ILE A 20 0.62 12.47 9.99
CA ILE A 20 -0.02 12.83 11.25
C ILE A 20 -1.24 13.73 11.02
N LEU A 21 -1.17 14.67 10.09
CA LEU A 21 -2.26 15.60 9.83
C LEU A 21 -3.50 14.90 9.26
N ILE A 22 -3.32 14.14 8.19
CA ILE A 22 -4.41 13.54 7.42
C ILE A 22 -4.47 12.01 7.51
N GLY A 23 -3.57 11.41 8.26
CA GLY A 23 -3.54 9.97 8.51
C GLY A 23 -3.42 9.15 7.23
N LYS A 24 -4.08 8.00 7.23
CA LYS A 24 -4.09 7.04 6.11
C LYS A 24 -4.98 7.49 4.92
N SER A 25 -5.53 8.71 4.92
CA SER A 25 -6.36 9.22 3.82
C SER A 25 -5.58 9.31 2.50
N LEU A 26 -4.25 9.53 2.55
CA LEU A 26 -3.38 9.47 1.37
C LEU A 26 -3.49 8.13 0.63
N CYS A 27 -3.55 7.02 1.38
CA CYS A 27 -3.74 5.69 0.79
C CYS A 27 -5.15 5.51 0.20
N GLY A 28 -6.13 6.28 0.70
CA GLY A 28 -7.51 6.25 0.22
C GLY A 28 -7.74 7.00 -1.08
N TRP A 29 -7.12 8.17 -1.23
CA TRP A 29 -7.44 9.15 -2.27
C TRP A 29 -6.32 9.40 -3.27
N PHE A 30 -5.07 9.39 -2.82
CA PHE A 30 -3.91 9.77 -3.65
C PHE A 30 -3.09 8.61 -4.16
N CYS A 31 -3.18 7.41 -3.54
CA CYS A 31 -2.40 6.27 -3.98
C CYS A 31 -2.91 5.72 -5.32
N PRO A 32 -2.15 5.85 -6.43
CA PRO A 32 -2.60 5.39 -7.75
C PRO A 32 -2.78 3.86 -7.78
N PHE A 33 -1.96 3.11 -7.06
CA PHE A 33 -2.12 1.66 -6.95
C PHE A 33 -3.37 1.29 -6.13
N GLY A 34 -3.73 2.10 -5.12
CA GLY A 34 -5.00 1.95 -4.39
C GLY A 34 -6.22 2.15 -5.29
N PHE A 35 -6.16 3.13 -6.19
CA PHE A 35 -7.21 3.37 -7.19
C PHE A 35 -7.37 2.19 -8.16
N ILE A 36 -6.26 1.64 -8.67
CA ILE A 36 -6.28 0.46 -9.54
C ILE A 36 -6.90 -0.74 -8.82
N GLN A 37 -6.57 -0.94 -7.54
CA GLN A 37 -7.18 -2.00 -6.74
C GLN A 37 -8.70 -1.83 -6.60
N ASP A 38 -9.18 -0.62 -6.40
CA ASP A 38 -10.62 -0.35 -6.35
C ASP A 38 -11.27 -0.66 -7.71
N LEU A 39 -10.67 -0.25 -8.82
CA LEU A 39 -11.17 -0.53 -10.16
C LEU A 39 -11.23 -2.03 -10.46
N VAL A 40 -10.15 -2.77 -10.17
CA VAL A 40 -10.10 -4.23 -10.35
C VAL A 40 -11.13 -4.94 -9.47
N SER A 41 -11.36 -4.44 -8.26
CA SER A 41 -12.37 -5.02 -7.35
C SER A 41 -13.81 -4.86 -7.83
N LEU A 42 -14.08 -3.98 -8.81
CA LEU A 42 -15.40 -3.83 -9.43
C LEU A 42 -15.73 -4.96 -10.42
N ILE A 43 -14.71 -5.61 -10.99
CA ILE A 43 -14.89 -6.67 -11.99
C ILE A 43 -15.61 -7.87 -11.39
N LYS A 44 -15.36 -8.19 -10.13
CA LYS A 44 -15.96 -9.35 -9.46
C LYS A 44 -17.02 -8.94 -8.43
N ARG A 45 -18.25 -9.40 -8.65
CA ARG A 45 -19.38 -9.14 -7.75
C ARG A 45 -19.29 -9.96 -6.45
N LYS A 46 -18.80 -11.21 -6.52
CA LYS A 46 -18.69 -12.09 -5.35
C LYS A 46 -17.27 -11.93 -4.74
N LYS A 47 -17.20 -11.20 -3.65
CA LYS A 47 -15.96 -10.96 -2.89
C LYS A 47 -15.75 -12.09 -1.89
N MET A 48 -14.49 -12.50 -1.70
CA MET A 48 -14.15 -13.45 -0.66
C MET A 48 -14.11 -12.72 0.69
N GLU A 49 -14.83 -13.31 1.65
CA GLU A 49 -14.87 -12.81 3.02
C GLU A 49 -14.03 -13.73 3.90
N PHE A 50 -12.93 -13.21 4.41
CA PHE A 50 -12.17 -13.91 5.44
C PHE A 50 -12.88 -13.84 6.78
N SER A 51 -12.77 -14.91 7.58
CA SER A 51 -13.20 -14.89 8.98
C SER A 51 -12.52 -13.74 9.73
N THR A 52 -13.20 -13.15 10.71
CA THR A 52 -12.67 -12.06 11.55
C THR A 52 -11.33 -12.42 12.19
N ARG A 53 -11.15 -13.67 12.64
CA ARG A 53 -9.87 -14.16 13.21
C ARG A 53 -8.76 -14.20 12.16
N THR A 54 -9.02 -14.71 10.96
CA THR A 54 -8.06 -14.76 9.85
C THR A 54 -7.69 -13.35 9.39
N HIS A 55 -8.69 -12.46 9.28
CA HIS A 55 -8.46 -11.06 8.93
C HIS A 55 -7.53 -10.35 9.93
N GLY A 56 -7.77 -10.51 11.25
CA GLY A 56 -6.89 -9.95 12.27
C GLY A 56 -5.45 -10.44 12.16
N ASN A 57 -5.24 -11.74 12.00
CA ASN A 57 -3.89 -12.31 11.86
C ASN A 57 -3.19 -11.83 10.59
N MET A 58 -3.90 -11.72 9.47
CA MET A 58 -3.32 -11.25 8.21
C MET A 58 -2.91 -9.77 8.24
N ILE A 59 -3.57 -8.93 9.05
CA ILE A 59 -3.16 -7.52 9.22
C ILE A 59 -1.75 -7.42 9.80
N TYR A 60 -1.35 -8.33 10.69
CA TYR A 60 0.00 -8.31 11.26
C TYR A 60 1.09 -8.61 10.23
N LEU A 61 0.76 -9.29 9.12
CA LEU A 61 1.74 -9.62 8.09
C LEU A 61 2.44 -8.38 7.51
N LYS A 62 1.72 -7.28 7.29
CA LYS A 62 2.33 -6.03 6.80
C LYS A 62 3.34 -5.43 7.80
N TYR A 63 3.11 -5.60 9.11
CA TYR A 63 4.06 -5.13 10.13
C TYR A 63 5.30 -6.01 10.20
N VAL A 64 5.16 -7.33 9.97
CA VAL A 64 6.30 -8.24 9.83
C VAL A 64 7.13 -7.86 8.59
N ILE A 65 6.47 -7.62 7.45
CA ILE A 65 7.15 -7.16 6.23
C ILE A 65 7.86 -5.82 6.47
N LEU A 66 7.22 -4.88 7.16
CA LEU A 66 7.84 -3.61 7.53
C LEU A 66 9.06 -3.83 8.42
N GLY A 67 8.98 -4.71 9.42
CA GLY A 67 10.11 -5.06 10.30
C GLY A 67 11.28 -5.63 9.52
N ILE A 68 11.04 -6.55 8.59
CA ILE A 68 12.07 -7.15 7.73
C ILE A 68 12.71 -6.07 6.85
N THR A 69 11.91 -5.22 6.21
CA THR A 69 12.45 -4.14 5.33
C THR A 69 13.28 -3.14 6.11
N LEU A 70 12.85 -2.75 7.31
CA LEU A 70 13.63 -1.87 8.18
C LEU A 70 14.92 -2.54 8.65
N PHE A 71 14.88 -3.81 9.03
CA PHE A 71 16.07 -4.57 9.43
C PHE A 71 17.11 -4.63 8.31
N VAL A 72 16.71 -4.99 7.09
CA VAL A 72 17.61 -5.03 5.93
C VAL A 72 18.15 -3.63 5.60
N SER A 73 17.32 -2.59 5.68
CA SER A 73 17.77 -1.21 5.43
C SER A 73 18.77 -0.72 6.48
N LEU A 74 18.57 -1.06 7.75
CA LEU A 74 19.48 -0.71 8.85
C LEU A 74 20.81 -1.44 8.73
N THR A 75 20.79 -2.74 8.44
CA THR A 75 22.02 -3.53 8.22
C THR A 75 22.81 -2.99 7.03
N PHE A 76 22.14 -2.62 5.93
CA PHE A 76 22.77 -1.98 4.78
C PHE A 76 23.40 -0.63 5.14
N SER A 77 22.73 0.19 5.93
CA SER A 77 23.26 1.46 6.41
C SER A 77 24.48 1.27 7.31
N ALA A 78 24.44 0.28 8.20
CA ALA A 78 25.57 -0.06 9.07
C ALA A 78 26.78 -0.57 8.30
N THR A 79 26.60 -1.38 7.25
CA THR A 79 27.70 -1.86 6.40
C THR A 79 28.37 -0.75 5.60
N LYS A 80 27.65 0.32 5.25
CA LYS A 80 28.26 1.54 4.67
C LYS A 80 29.23 2.22 5.63
N LEU A 81 28.90 2.27 6.92
CA LEU A 81 29.77 2.85 7.95
C LEU A 81 31.03 2.01 8.20
N THR A 82 30.94 0.69 8.12
CA THR A 82 32.04 -0.25 8.41
C THR A 82 32.92 -0.60 7.20
N ARG A 83 32.70 0.03 6.04
CA ARG A 83 33.39 -0.26 4.76
C ARG A 83 33.24 -1.72 4.26
N ALA A 84 32.37 -2.51 4.85
CA ALA A 84 32.04 -3.89 4.42
C ALA A 84 30.95 -3.94 3.34
N HIS A 85 30.67 -2.80 2.70
CA HIS A 85 29.60 -2.58 1.75
C HIS A 85 29.63 -3.54 0.55
N GLY A 86 30.84 -3.77 -0.03
CA GLY A 86 30.95 -4.61 -1.24
C GLY A 86 30.54 -6.06 -1.05
N SER A 87 30.88 -6.66 0.08
CA SER A 87 30.51 -8.05 0.39
C SER A 87 29.02 -8.19 0.65
N TYR A 88 28.40 -7.21 1.28
CA TYR A 88 26.96 -7.21 1.55
C TYR A 88 26.16 -7.00 0.26
N GLU A 89 26.60 -6.09 -0.61
CA GLU A 89 25.95 -5.82 -1.90
C GLU A 89 26.08 -7.00 -2.86
N SER A 90 27.20 -7.71 -2.86
CA SER A 90 27.38 -8.92 -3.66
C SER A 90 26.51 -10.10 -3.16
N ALA A 91 26.26 -10.20 -1.85
CA ALA A 91 25.41 -11.25 -1.28
C ALA A 91 23.91 -11.03 -1.51
N LEU A 92 23.42 -9.81 -1.37
CA LEU A 92 22.00 -9.49 -1.53
C LEU A 92 21.64 -8.95 -2.93
N GLY A 93 22.63 -8.52 -3.72
CA GLY A 93 22.39 -7.98 -5.07
C GLY A 93 21.42 -6.78 -5.05
N ILE A 94 20.41 -6.81 -5.91
CA ILE A 94 19.40 -5.75 -6.05
C ILE A 94 18.60 -5.52 -4.75
N PHE A 95 18.37 -6.58 -3.98
CA PHE A 95 17.62 -6.50 -2.71
C PHE A 95 18.37 -5.72 -1.61
N ALA A 96 19.67 -5.52 -1.71
CA ALA A 96 20.41 -4.72 -0.76
C ALA A 96 19.97 -3.25 -0.75
N LYS A 97 19.67 -2.68 -1.92
CA LYS A 97 19.29 -1.26 -2.07
C LYS A 97 17.79 -1.03 -1.85
N ALA A 98 16.97 -1.95 -2.28
CA ALA A 98 15.52 -1.80 -2.27
C ALA A 98 14.82 -3.13 -1.95
N PRO A 99 14.88 -3.60 -0.70
CA PRO A 99 14.50 -4.98 -0.33
C PRO A 99 13.03 -5.30 -0.62
N PHE A 100 12.15 -4.31 -0.59
CA PHE A 100 10.73 -4.52 -0.82
C PHE A 100 10.24 -3.96 -2.16
N THR A 101 10.75 -2.80 -2.60
CA THR A 101 10.30 -2.14 -3.84
C THR A 101 10.52 -3.02 -5.05
N THR A 102 11.62 -3.78 -5.09
CA THR A 102 11.95 -4.70 -6.19
C THR A 102 10.86 -5.74 -6.48
N LEU A 103 10.14 -6.21 -5.46
CA LEU A 103 9.01 -7.16 -5.59
C LEU A 103 7.65 -6.49 -5.47
N SER A 104 7.61 -5.17 -5.30
CA SER A 104 6.35 -4.43 -5.18
C SER A 104 5.61 -4.40 -6.52
N PRO A 105 4.32 -4.80 -6.56
CA PRO A 105 3.52 -4.69 -7.79
C PRO A 105 3.32 -3.24 -8.26
N ALA A 106 3.42 -2.27 -7.34
CA ALA A 106 3.38 -0.86 -7.69
C ALA A 106 4.64 -0.44 -8.48
N GLU A 107 5.83 -0.89 -8.05
CA GLU A 107 7.09 -0.65 -8.77
C GLU A 107 7.04 -1.29 -10.16
N THR A 108 6.59 -2.54 -10.25
CA THR A 108 6.46 -3.24 -11.52
C THR A 108 5.53 -2.49 -12.48
N LEU A 109 4.41 -1.97 -11.97
CA LEU A 109 3.40 -1.31 -12.80
C LEU A 109 3.80 0.11 -13.22
N PHE A 110 4.41 0.90 -12.33
CA PHE A 110 4.67 2.33 -12.56
C PHE A 110 6.11 2.65 -12.97
N ALA A 111 7.06 1.75 -12.74
CA ALA A 111 8.46 1.95 -13.12
C ALA A 111 8.93 0.91 -14.13
N THR A 112 8.81 -0.39 -13.82
CA THR A 112 9.38 -1.45 -14.67
C THR A 112 8.68 -1.54 -16.02
N LEU A 113 7.34 -1.60 -16.05
CA LEU A 113 6.59 -1.70 -17.31
C LEU A 113 6.75 -0.46 -18.21
N PRO A 114 6.58 0.78 -17.73
CA PRO A 114 6.81 1.96 -18.57
C PRO A 114 8.25 2.08 -19.07
N GLY A 115 9.24 1.74 -18.20
CA GLY A 115 10.65 1.70 -18.62
C GLY A 115 10.88 0.74 -19.78
N MET A 116 10.35 -0.47 -19.67
CA MET A 116 10.43 -1.46 -20.76
C MET A 116 9.72 -1.03 -22.05
N VAL A 117 8.55 -0.38 -21.92
CA VAL A 117 7.85 0.16 -23.11
C VAL A 117 8.67 1.25 -23.78
N GLN A 118 9.34 2.11 -23.02
CA GLN A 118 10.26 3.11 -23.56
C GLN A 118 11.47 2.46 -24.23
N ASP A 119 12.11 1.48 -23.59
CA ASP A 119 13.25 0.76 -24.16
C ASP A 119 12.85 0.02 -25.43
N PHE A 120 11.67 -0.59 -25.44
CA PHE A 120 11.11 -1.24 -26.64
C PHE A 120 10.81 -0.24 -27.76
N ALA A 121 10.21 0.90 -27.44
CA ALA A 121 9.93 1.96 -28.42
C ALA A 121 11.23 2.53 -29.03
N ASN A 122 12.25 2.74 -28.22
CA ASN A 122 13.56 3.18 -28.68
C ASN A 122 14.22 2.10 -29.56
N ALA A 123 14.17 0.83 -29.16
CA ALA A 123 14.71 -0.28 -29.91
C ALA A 123 14.03 -0.47 -31.28
N VAL A 124 12.72 -0.30 -31.37
CA VAL A 124 11.94 -0.36 -32.64
C VAL A 124 12.29 0.81 -33.54
N SER A 125 12.64 1.97 -32.99
CA SER A 125 13.07 3.13 -33.78
C SER A 125 14.46 2.97 -34.41
N GLU A 126 15.34 2.18 -33.77
CA GLU A 126 16.75 2.02 -34.19
C GLU A 126 17.04 0.71 -34.92
N ARG A 127 16.20 -0.34 -34.79
CA ARG A 127 16.45 -1.71 -35.28
C ARG A 127 15.24 -2.31 -35.98
N PRO A 128 15.44 -3.28 -36.91
CA PRO A 128 14.33 -4.02 -37.52
C PRO A 128 13.57 -4.85 -36.43
N VAL A 129 12.25 -4.89 -36.58
CA VAL A 129 11.29 -5.46 -35.60
C VAL A 129 11.61 -6.93 -35.22
N LEU A 130 12.22 -7.69 -36.14
CA LEU A 130 12.60 -9.10 -35.89
C LEU A 130 13.69 -9.24 -34.79
N ASP A 131 14.65 -8.30 -34.72
CA ASP A 131 15.72 -8.33 -33.73
C ASP A 131 15.22 -7.90 -32.33
N VAL A 132 14.15 -7.12 -32.29
CA VAL A 132 13.52 -6.68 -31.01
C VAL A 132 12.80 -7.86 -30.34
N PHE A 133 12.17 -8.75 -31.14
CA PHE A 133 11.51 -9.95 -30.58
C PHE A 133 12.50 -10.94 -29.97
N SER A 134 13.70 -11.07 -30.49
CA SER A 134 14.76 -11.90 -29.90
C SER A 134 15.25 -11.34 -28.55
N GLY A 135 15.13 -10.03 -28.33
CA GLY A 135 15.44 -9.38 -27.04
C GLY A 135 14.49 -9.78 -25.91
N ILE A 136 13.24 -10.13 -26.22
CA ILE A 136 12.25 -10.53 -25.21
C ILE A 136 12.64 -11.85 -24.52
N SER A 137 13.24 -12.79 -25.23
CA SER A 137 13.72 -14.05 -24.68
C SER A 137 14.90 -13.89 -23.71
N ASN A 138 15.62 -12.77 -23.80
CA ASN A 138 16.80 -12.46 -22.98
C ASN A 138 16.47 -11.58 -21.76
N LEU A 139 15.19 -11.39 -21.44
CA LEU A 139 14.79 -10.61 -20.27
C LEU A 139 15.28 -11.28 -18.98
N PRO A 140 15.77 -10.48 -18.01
CA PRO A 140 16.26 -11.04 -16.74
C PRO A 140 15.17 -11.81 -16.00
N LEU A 141 15.53 -12.92 -15.38
CA LEU A 141 14.63 -13.76 -14.58
C LEU A 141 13.82 -12.91 -13.57
N LEU A 142 14.43 -11.87 -13.04
CA LEU A 142 13.78 -10.94 -12.10
C LEU A 142 12.50 -10.32 -12.68
N PHE A 143 12.51 -9.94 -13.96
CA PHE A 143 11.33 -9.37 -14.62
C PHE A 143 10.16 -10.35 -14.65
N TRP A 144 10.41 -11.62 -14.97
CA TRP A 144 9.38 -12.65 -14.97
C TRP A 144 8.79 -12.89 -13.57
N VAL A 145 9.65 -12.86 -12.54
CA VAL A 145 9.21 -12.96 -11.15
C VAL A 145 8.33 -11.77 -10.77
N GLN A 146 8.75 -10.55 -11.11
CA GLN A 146 7.97 -9.33 -10.84
C GLN A 146 6.61 -9.36 -11.54
N LEU A 147 6.58 -9.77 -12.80
CA LEU A 147 5.35 -9.88 -13.58
C LEU A 147 4.40 -10.93 -12.97
N PHE A 148 4.93 -12.08 -12.57
CA PHE A 148 4.14 -13.14 -11.93
C PHE A 148 3.56 -12.66 -10.59
N VAL A 149 4.35 -12.00 -9.75
CA VAL A 149 3.90 -11.41 -8.49
C VAL A 149 2.81 -10.37 -8.73
N MET A 150 3.00 -9.49 -9.72
CA MET A 150 2.02 -8.46 -10.08
C MET A 150 0.68 -9.08 -10.51
N ILE A 151 0.71 -10.09 -11.40
CA ILE A 151 -0.50 -10.79 -11.84
C ILE A 151 -1.18 -11.48 -10.65
N GLY A 152 -0.42 -12.15 -9.81
CA GLY A 152 -0.94 -12.80 -8.59
C GLY A 152 -1.63 -11.80 -7.65
N VAL A 153 -1.03 -10.62 -7.47
CA VAL A 153 -1.64 -9.56 -6.64
C VAL A 153 -2.89 -8.98 -7.30
N ILE A 154 -2.91 -8.76 -8.60
CA ILE A 154 -4.12 -8.29 -9.31
C ILE A 154 -5.26 -9.30 -9.17
N VAL A 155 -4.99 -10.58 -9.35
CA VAL A 155 -5.97 -11.65 -9.14
C VAL A 155 -6.45 -11.66 -7.69
N PHE A 156 -5.55 -11.59 -6.73
CA PHE A 156 -5.91 -11.54 -5.30
C PHE A 156 -6.81 -10.35 -4.96
N VAL A 157 -6.50 -9.17 -5.48
CA VAL A 157 -7.26 -7.94 -5.25
C VAL A 157 -8.65 -7.98 -5.91
N ALA A 158 -8.82 -8.69 -7.02
CA ALA A 158 -10.13 -8.90 -7.63
C ALA A 158 -11.11 -9.61 -6.68
N TYR A 159 -10.60 -10.49 -5.82
CA TYR A 159 -11.40 -11.19 -4.80
C TYR A 159 -11.46 -10.45 -3.46
N VAL A 160 -10.37 -9.78 -3.07
CA VAL A 160 -10.23 -9.10 -1.77
C VAL A 160 -10.00 -7.61 -2.01
N PRO A 161 -11.02 -6.75 -1.82
CA PRO A 161 -10.89 -5.32 -2.04
C PRO A 161 -9.71 -4.75 -1.24
N ARG A 162 -8.83 -4.02 -1.93
CA ARG A 162 -7.63 -3.42 -1.35
C ARG A 162 -6.72 -4.39 -0.58
N GLY A 163 -6.71 -5.68 -0.99
CA GLY A 163 -5.98 -6.75 -0.30
C GLY A 163 -4.48 -6.47 -0.15
N TRP A 164 -3.83 -5.88 -1.15
CA TRP A 164 -2.42 -5.50 -1.06
C TRP A 164 -2.18 -4.44 0.02
N CYS A 165 -2.94 -3.33 -0.03
CA CYS A 165 -2.80 -2.24 0.94
C CYS A 165 -3.12 -2.67 2.37
N LYS A 166 -4.01 -3.66 2.52
CA LYS A 166 -4.49 -4.17 3.79
C LYS A 166 -3.48 -5.10 4.46
N TYR A 167 -2.83 -6.00 3.69
CA TYR A 167 -2.08 -7.12 4.27
C TYR A 167 -0.58 -7.12 3.95
N PHE A 168 -0.15 -6.51 2.85
CA PHE A 168 1.23 -6.65 2.35
C PHE A 168 2.02 -5.35 2.28
N CYS A 169 1.37 -4.21 2.14
CA CYS A 169 2.04 -2.94 1.89
C CYS A 169 2.74 -2.40 3.15
N PRO A 170 4.08 -2.30 3.21
CA PRO A 170 4.80 -1.75 4.36
C PRO A 170 4.57 -0.25 4.51
N HIS A 171 4.40 0.49 3.40
CA HIS A 171 4.01 1.89 3.43
C HIS A 171 2.64 2.07 4.11
N GLY A 172 1.69 1.19 3.79
CA GLY A 172 0.40 1.12 4.46
C GLY A 172 0.50 0.80 5.96
N ALA A 173 1.54 0.06 6.40
CA ALA A 173 1.81 -0.19 7.81
C ALA A 173 2.31 1.07 8.54
N ILE A 174 3.24 1.83 7.94
CA ILE A 174 3.72 3.10 8.50
C ILE A 174 2.54 4.07 8.65
N MET A 175 1.75 4.24 7.59
CA MET A 175 0.56 5.09 7.63
C MET A 175 -0.49 4.63 8.64
N ALA A 176 -0.61 3.33 8.90
CA ALA A 176 -1.51 2.79 9.91
C ALA A 176 -1.07 3.18 11.34
N ILE A 177 0.24 3.17 11.60
CA ILE A 177 0.80 3.64 12.89
C ILE A 177 0.55 5.14 13.07
N LEU A 178 0.84 5.95 12.03
CA LEU A 178 0.63 7.39 12.06
C LEU A 178 -0.86 7.76 12.20
N ASN A 179 -1.75 6.93 11.66
CA ASN A 179 -3.19 7.16 11.71
C ASN A 179 -3.75 7.15 13.13
N TRP A 180 -3.08 6.46 14.06
CA TRP A 180 -3.47 6.48 15.46
C TRP A 180 -3.36 7.88 16.09
N PHE A 181 -2.37 8.64 15.64
CA PHE A 181 -2.11 10.03 16.06
C PHE A 181 -2.77 11.07 15.15
N SER A 182 -3.58 10.65 14.18
CA SER A 182 -4.17 11.53 13.18
C SER A 182 -5.13 12.55 13.79
N PHE A 183 -5.01 13.80 13.34
CA PHE A 183 -6.00 14.84 13.63
C PHE A 183 -7.35 14.55 12.96
N LEU A 184 -7.35 13.91 11.81
CA LEU A 184 -8.56 13.51 11.12
C LEU A 184 -9.22 12.32 11.85
N GLY A 185 -10.54 12.39 12.03
CA GLY A 185 -11.33 11.33 12.62
C GLY A 185 -12.74 11.26 12.05
N LEU A 186 -13.44 10.20 12.40
CA LEU A 186 -14.86 10.05 12.15
C LEU A 186 -15.61 10.10 13.48
N ARG A 187 -16.82 10.64 13.46
CA ARG A 187 -17.74 10.68 14.58
C ARG A 187 -19.01 9.94 14.22
N ARG A 188 -19.57 9.20 15.18
CA ARG A 188 -20.85 8.53 15.07
C ARG A 188 -21.87 9.12 16.03
N ASP A 189 -22.99 9.60 15.53
CA ASP A 189 -24.09 10.10 16.34
C ASP A 189 -24.93 8.91 16.84
N LEU A 190 -24.96 8.72 18.16
CA LEU A 190 -25.66 7.61 18.80
C LEU A 190 -27.17 7.71 18.71
N VAL A 191 -27.70 8.94 18.62
CA VAL A 191 -29.16 9.16 18.56
C VAL A 191 -29.70 8.75 17.19
N LYS A 192 -28.90 9.02 16.14
CA LYS A 192 -29.29 8.70 14.75
C LYS A 192 -28.92 7.29 14.32
N CYS A 193 -28.04 6.62 15.04
CA CYS A 193 -27.54 5.29 14.70
C CYS A 193 -28.47 4.22 15.28
N ALA A 194 -29.17 3.46 14.44
CA ALA A 194 -29.94 2.28 14.80
C ALA A 194 -28.98 1.14 15.20
N LYS A 195 -28.47 1.19 16.43
CA LYS A 195 -27.52 0.20 16.97
C LYS A 195 -28.09 -1.21 16.90
N GLY A 196 -27.33 -2.14 16.36
CA GLY A 196 -27.60 -3.58 16.38
C GLY A 196 -28.40 -4.13 15.21
N GLU A 197 -29.28 -3.36 14.60
CA GLU A 197 -30.10 -3.80 13.46
C GLU A 197 -29.46 -3.45 12.11
N CYS A 198 -28.61 -2.42 12.06
CA CYS A 198 -27.99 -1.93 10.83
C CYS A 198 -26.47 -2.11 10.84
N ARG A 199 -25.93 -2.88 9.89
CA ARG A 199 -24.48 -3.10 9.68
C ARG A 199 -23.96 -2.53 8.36
N LEU A 200 -24.73 -1.74 7.66
CA LEU A 200 -24.40 -1.22 6.32
C LEU A 200 -23.05 -0.48 6.27
N CYS A 201 -22.70 0.27 7.31
CA CYS A 201 -21.42 0.98 7.37
C CYS A 201 -20.21 0.03 7.48
N VAL A 202 -20.35 -1.11 8.16
CA VAL A 202 -19.31 -2.12 8.29
C VAL A 202 -19.16 -2.91 6.99
N GLU A 203 -20.28 -3.27 6.37
CA GLU A 203 -20.32 -4.00 5.09
C GLU A 203 -19.76 -3.16 3.94
N ALA A 204 -20.07 -1.86 3.93
CA ALA A 204 -19.55 -0.92 2.93
C ALA A 204 -18.04 -0.63 3.11
N CYS A 205 -17.44 -0.98 4.26
CA CYS A 205 -16.05 -0.66 4.54
C CYS A 205 -15.08 -1.62 3.82
N PRO A 206 -14.29 -1.15 2.83
CA PRO A 206 -13.34 -2.00 2.12
C PRO A 206 -12.22 -2.52 3.01
N MET A 207 -11.92 -1.80 4.11
CA MET A 207 -10.88 -2.16 5.08
C MET A 207 -11.43 -3.01 6.23
N ARG A 208 -12.75 -3.19 6.33
CA ARG A 208 -13.43 -3.95 7.40
C ARG A 208 -13.14 -3.45 8.82
N VAL A 209 -13.08 -2.15 8.96
CA VAL A 209 -12.96 -1.50 10.27
C VAL A 209 -14.22 -1.80 11.09
N PRO A 210 -14.11 -2.25 12.36
CA PRO A 210 -15.25 -2.53 13.22
C PRO A 210 -15.88 -1.23 13.76
N ILE A 211 -16.50 -0.44 12.88
CA ILE A 211 -16.99 0.92 13.15
C ILE A 211 -17.97 0.96 14.32
N LEU A 212 -18.75 -0.11 14.53
CA LEU A 212 -19.76 -0.17 15.59
C LEU A 212 -19.16 -0.39 16.99
N ASP A 213 -17.94 -0.97 17.06
CA ASP A 213 -17.24 -1.28 18.30
C ASP A 213 -16.33 -0.13 18.75
N LEU A 214 -16.09 0.85 17.86
CA LEU A 214 -15.25 2.00 18.13
C LEU A 214 -15.97 3.10 18.92
N PRO A 215 -15.23 3.98 19.64
CA PRO A 215 -15.80 5.13 20.35
C PRO A 215 -16.66 5.99 19.43
N TRP A 216 -17.75 6.55 19.96
CA TRP A 216 -18.71 7.32 19.15
C TRP A 216 -18.32 8.79 18.95
N GLU A 217 -17.55 9.34 19.89
CA GLU A 217 -17.18 10.77 19.88
C GLU A 217 -16.19 11.13 18.79
N LYS A 218 -15.12 10.36 18.69
CA LYS A 218 -14.12 10.41 17.64
C LYS A 218 -13.48 9.04 17.52
N PHE A 219 -13.47 8.47 16.34
CA PHE A 219 -12.70 7.26 16.08
C PHE A 219 -11.73 7.46 14.92
N SER A 220 -10.51 7.03 15.17
CA SER A 220 -9.44 6.90 14.18
C SER A 220 -8.88 5.49 14.34
N ASP A 221 -9.37 4.57 13.53
CA ASP A 221 -8.80 3.22 13.48
C ASP A 221 -7.55 3.20 12.62
N SER A 222 -6.55 2.39 13.00
CA SER A 222 -5.28 2.27 12.27
C SER A 222 -5.47 1.87 10.80
N GLU A 223 -6.54 1.12 10.49
CA GLU A 223 -6.84 0.66 9.14
C GLU A 223 -7.79 1.59 8.37
N CYS A 224 -8.34 2.61 9.01
CA CYS A 224 -9.25 3.53 8.34
C CYS A 224 -8.52 4.40 7.30
N ILE A 225 -8.94 4.33 6.05
CA ILE A 225 -8.40 5.10 4.92
C ILE A 225 -9.22 6.34 4.58
N TYR A 226 -10.20 6.68 5.40
CA TYR A 226 -11.10 7.82 5.22
C TYR A 226 -11.73 7.91 3.82
N CYS A 227 -12.10 6.77 3.22
CA CYS A 227 -12.73 6.70 1.90
C CYS A 227 -14.21 7.13 1.91
N LEU A 228 -14.79 7.42 3.07
CA LEU A 228 -16.15 7.91 3.30
C LEU A 228 -17.28 6.98 2.85
N LYS A 229 -17.00 5.79 2.34
CA LYS A 229 -18.05 4.82 1.92
C LYS A 229 -19.01 4.46 3.05
N CYS A 230 -18.55 4.46 4.30
CA CYS A 230 -19.41 4.24 5.47
C CYS A 230 -20.35 5.42 5.76
N VAL A 231 -19.95 6.64 5.38
CA VAL A 231 -20.78 7.84 5.49
C VAL A 231 -21.91 7.80 4.46
N ASP A 232 -21.57 7.47 3.21
CA ASP A 232 -22.53 7.39 2.10
C ASP A 232 -23.51 6.23 2.28
N ALA A 233 -23.05 5.09 2.82
CA ALA A 233 -23.88 3.92 3.08
C ALA A 233 -24.84 4.09 4.28
N CYS A 234 -24.67 5.14 5.09
CA CYS A 234 -25.48 5.34 6.28
C CYS A 234 -26.81 6.05 5.96
N PRO A 235 -27.98 5.36 6.02
CA PRO A 235 -29.27 5.97 5.67
C PRO A 235 -29.63 7.14 6.59
N ASN A 236 -29.27 7.06 7.85
CA ASN A 236 -29.58 8.07 8.87
C ASN A 236 -28.52 9.18 8.97
N LYS A 237 -27.49 9.17 8.09
CA LYS A 237 -26.37 10.14 8.11
C LYS A 237 -25.75 10.32 9.51
N ALA A 238 -25.67 9.21 10.26
CA ALA A 238 -25.16 9.19 11.62
C ALA A 238 -23.61 9.32 11.69
N ILE A 239 -22.91 9.03 10.59
CA ILE A 239 -21.43 9.10 10.54
C ILE A 239 -21.03 10.40 9.85
N LYS A 240 -20.14 11.15 10.48
CA LYS A 240 -19.62 12.41 9.94
C LYS A 240 -18.11 12.50 10.16
N LEU A 241 -17.43 13.26 9.30
CA LEU A 241 -16.04 13.67 9.54
C LEU A 241 -16.00 14.58 10.77
N LYS A 242 -15.00 14.36 11.61
CA LYS A 242 -14.68 15.21 12.75
C LYS A 242 -13.23 15.70 12.59
N TYR A 243 -13.10 17.01 12.55
CA TYR A 243 -11.83 17.71 12.77
C TYR A 243 -11.68 18.01 14.27
N PRO A 244 -10.46 18.25 14.75
CA PRO A 244 -10.22 18.61 16.15
C PRO A 244 -11.06 19.76 16.61
#